data_121290ec3203236c459c7cc5b8bd0329
#
_entry.id   121290ec3203236c459c7cc5b8bd0329
#
_cell.length_a   1.000
_cell.length_b   1.000
_cell.length_c   1.000
_cell.angle_alpha   90.00
_cell.angle_beta   90.00
_cell.angle_gamma   90.00
#
_symmetry.space_group_name_H-M   'P 1'
#
loop_
_entity.id
_entity.type
_entity.pdbx_description
1 polymer ?
#
loop_
_entity_poly.entity_id
_entity_poly.type
_entity_poly.pdbx_seq_one_letter_code
_entity_poly.pdbx_strand_id
1 'polypeptide(L)'
;MKLIYPILPEGRFKALTLSFDDGHIEDRRLTALFNQYGLHATFNLNSGTSGADRIPQSDYAALYAGHEIASHGVLHPGMTMTPLPLAAQQALEDRRMLEHLTQYPVRGFAYPFGENNDAVAAMLPAVGIRYARTVEDTGKFNFPQDWLRWDPTCHIFNHLLEYGQRFVERTSLRKPLLFYVWGHSWELNSNDGWTMMEQFCKQVGGRDDIWYATKIAIYDDMQAVNQLEFTADADRVYNRSAADCWLYVDGATVHLPAGQITAL
;
A
#
# COMPACT_ATOMS: atom_id res chain seq x y z
N MET A 1 18.05 28.51 -11.30
CA MET A 1 17.69 27.08 -11.42
C MET A 1 16.45 26.87 -10.56
N LYS A 2 15.35 26.35 -11.11
CA LYS A 2 14.12 26.07 -10.36
C LYS A 2 14.32 24.90 -9.42
N LEU A 3 13.69 24.96 -8.23
CA LEU A 3 13.58 23.84 -7.31
C LEU A 3 12.30 23.06 -7.64
N ILE A 4 12.45 21.86 -8.20
CA ILE A 4 11.32 21.05 -8.64
C ILE A 4 11.38 19.69 -7.92
N TYR A 5 10.27 19.31 -7.24
CA TYR A 5 10.14 18.00 -6.59
C TYR A 5 8.78 17.39 -6.90
N PRO A 6 8.71 16.08 -7.17
CA PRO A 6 7.44 15.36 -7.12
C PRO A 6 6.86 15.40 -5.69
N ILE A 7 5.56 15.62 -5.61
CA ILE A 7 4.79 15.56 -4.38
C ILE A 7 3.57 14.68 -4.57
N LEU A 8 2.91 14.33 -3.49
CA LEU A 8 1.75 13.43 -3.50
C LEU A 8 0.49 14.15 -3.99
N PRO A 9 -0.57 13.39 -4.29
CA PRO A 9 -1.84 13.95 -4.74
C PRO A 9 -2.32 15.13 -3.90
N GLU A 10 -2.87 16.14 -4.59
CA GLU A 10 -3.40 17.37 -4.01
C GLU A 10 -2.34 18.21 -3.24
N GLY A 11 -1.06 18.03 -3.55
CA GLY A 11 0.01 18.80 -2.95
C GLY A 11 0.48 18.32 -1.59
N ARG A 12 0.12 17.11 -1.18
CA ARG A 12 0.53 16.53 0.10
C ARG A 12 1.98 16.06 0.11
N PHE A 13 2.55 16.02 1.32
CA PHE A 13 3.91 15.51 1.55
C PHE A 13 3.92 14.27 2.44
N LYS A 14 2.77 13.76 2.84
CA LYS A 14 2.63 12.59 3.70
C LYS A 14 1.64 11.60 3.09
N ALA A 15 2.01 10.32 3.06
CA ALA A 15 1.09 9.22 2.76
C ALA A 15 1.08 8.23 3.92
N LEU A 16 -0.09 7.70 4.24
CA LEU A 16 -0.28 6.60 5.18
C LEU A 16 -0.92 5.43 4.43
N THR A 17 -0.32 4.26 4.55
CA THR A 17 -0.87 2.99 4.05
C THR A 17 -0.85 1.92 5.13
N LEU A 18 -1.89 1.09 5.13
CA LEU A 18 -2.10 0.01 6.07
C LEU A 18 -2.19 -1.31 5.30
N SER A 19 -1.66 -2.40 5.86
CA SER A 19 -1.64 -3.71 5.21
C SER A 19 -1.93 -4.82 6.20
N PHE A 20 -3.00 -5.58 5.97
CA PHE A 20 -3.43 -6.66 6.86
C PHE A 20 -3.56 -7.97 6.10
N ASP A 21 -3.19 -9.07 6.75
CA ASP A 21 -3.07 -10.37 6.13
C ASP A 21 -4.19 -11.34 6.56
N ASP A 22 -4.35 -12.39 5.76
CA ASP A 22 -5.09 -13.61 6.03
C ASP A 22 -6.61 -13.57 5.87
N GLY A 23 -7.25 -12.41 5.84
CA GLY A 23 -8.72 -12.33 5.73
C GLY A 23 -9.44 -12.94 6.94
N HIS A 24 -8.97 -12.64 8.15
CA HIS A 24 -9.54 -13.14 9.39
C HIS A 24 -10.88 -12.47 9.73
N ILE A 25 -11.72 -13.12 10.52
CA ILE A 25 -13.08 -12.61 10.86
C ILE A 25 -13.04 -11.24 11.54
N GLU A 26 -11.96 -10.90 12.22
CA GLU A 26 -11.69 -9.61 12.84
C GLU A 26 -11.55 -8.46 11.85
N ASP A 27 -11.34 -8.74 10.57
CA ASP A 27 -11.34 -7.71 9.52
C ASP A 27 -12.67 -6.95 9.46
N ARG A 28 -13.78 -7.56 9.88
CA ARG A 28 -15.09 -6.86 9.98
C ARG A 28 -15.02 -5.66 10.92
N ARG A 29 -14.39 -5.84 12.08
CA ARG A 29 -14.21 -4.77 13.06
C ARG A 29 -13.18 -3.77 12.58
N LEU A 30 -12.11 -4.26 11.96
CA LEU A 30 -11.00 -3.44 11.50
C LEU A 30 -11.40 -2.52 10.33
N THR A 31 -12.11 -3.04 9.34
CA THR A 31 -12.64 -2.22 8.22
C THR A 31 -13.62 -1.16 8.70
N ALA A 32 -14.53 -1.51 9.63
CA ALA A 32 -15.44 -0.56 10.23
C ALA A 32 -14.69 0.57 10.96
N LEU A 33 -13.63 0.23 11.71
CA LEU A 33 -12.80 1.20 12.40
C LEU A 33 -12.06 2.10 11.40
N PHE A 34 -11.45 1.55 10.37
CA PHE A 34 -10.75 2.34 9.35
C PHE A 34 -11.69 3.28 8.60
N ASN A 35 -12.86 2.79 8.20
CA ASN A 35 -13.88 3.61 7.55
C ASN A 35 -14.35 4.78 8.43
N GLN A 36 -14.50 4.55 9.74
CA GLN A 36 -14.88 5.60 10.69
C GLN A 36 -13.87 6.76 10.72
N TYR A 37 -12.58 6.48 10.53
CA TYR A 37 -11.51 7.48 10.55
C TYR A 37 -11.00 7.89 9.16
N GLY A 38 -11.65 7.45 8.08
CA GLY A 38 -11.28 7.78 6.70
C GLY A 38 -9.94 7.19 6.27
N LEU A 39 -9.53 6.05 6.86
CA LEU A 39 -8.30 5.36 6.52
C LEU A 39 -8.52 4.32 5.44
N HIS A 40 -7.54 4.15 4.56
CA HIS A 40 -7.53 3.10 3.53
C HIS A 40 -6.48 2.05 3.84
N ALA A 41 -6.81 0.79 3.56
CA ALA A 41 -5.93 -0.35 3.80
C ALA A 41 -5.87 -1.27 2.58
N THR A 42 -4.85 -2.12 2.54
CA THR A 42 -4.73 -3.26 1.65
C THR A 42 -4.89 -4.53 2.47
N PHE A 43 -5.82 -5.39 2.11
CA PHE A 43 -6.03 -6.70 2.72
C PHE A 43 -5.46 -7.77 1.80
N ASN A 44 -4.45 -8.50 2.29
CA ASN A 44 -3.78 -9.55 1.54
C ASN A 44 -4.47 -10.87 1.88
N LEU A 45 -5.20 -11.43 0.93
CA LEU A 45 -6.11 -12.55 1.17
C LEU A 45 -5.58 -13.85 0.57
N ASN A 46 -5.96 -14.97 1.18
CA ASN A 46 -5.68 -16.32 0.70
C ASN A 46 -6.97 -16.93 0.18
N SER A 47 -7.10 -17.10 -1.13
CA SER A 47 -8.35 -17.60 -1.73
C SER A 47 -8.64 -19.08 -1.47
N GLY A 48 -7.67 -19.87 -1.06
CA GLY A 48 -7.83 -21.29 -0.75
C GLY A 48 -8.07 -21.59 0.73
N THR A 49 -8.02 -20.58 1.61
CA THR A 49 -8.29 -20.77 3.04
C THR A 49 -9.76 -20.52 3.36
N SER A 50 -10.30 -21.30 4.27
CA SER A 50 -11.69 -21.17 4.74
C SER A 50 -11.80 -21.69 6.17
N GLY A 51 -12.79 -21.21 6.92
CA GLY A 51 -13.01 -21.61 8.31
C GLY A 51 -13.95 -20.65 9.01
N ALA A 52 -14.33 -20.98 10.23
CA ALA A 52 -15.19 -20.11 11.05
C ALA A 52 -14.47 -18.84 11.49
N ASP A 53 -13.15 -18.83 11.44
CA ASP A 53 -12.26 -17.71 11.75
C ASP A 53 -11.89 -16.86 10.54
N ARG A 54 -12.44 -17.15 9.35
CA ARG A 54 -12.15 -16.47 8.09
C ARG A 54 -13.38 -15.73 7.56
N ILE A 55 -13.14 -14.62 6.87
CA ILE A 55 -14.20 -13.93 6.13
C ILE A 55 -14.68 -14.84 4.98
N PRO A 56 -15.99 -15.10 4.85
CA PRO A 56 -16.51 -15.80 3.68
C PRO A 56 -16.19 -15.03 2.39
N GLN A 57 -15.78 -15.75 1.34
CA GLN A 57 -15.44 -15.13 0.06
C GLN A 57 -16.60 -14.32 -0.56
N SER A 58 -17.85 -14.75 -0.31
CA SER A 58 -19.05 -13.99 -0.73
C SER A 58 -19.09 -12.56 -0.19
N ASP A 59 -18.39 -12.29 0.89
CA ASP A 59 -18.42 -11.00 1.57
C ASP A 59 -17.28 -10.07 1.14
N TYR A 60 -16.27 -10.58 0.42
CA TYR A 60 -15.06 -9.83 0.09
C TYR A 60 -15.35 -8.50 -0.61
N ALA A 61 -16.14 -8.50 -1.67
CA ALA A 61 -16.43 -7.30 -2.44
C ALA A 61 -17.13 -6.22 -1.61
N ALA A 62 -18.03 -6.61 -0.71
CA ALA A 62 -18.78 -5.68 0.14
C ALA A 62 -17.96 -5.22 1.36
N LEU A 63 -17.27 -6.15 2.03
CA LEU A 63 -16.54 -5.85 3.25
C LEU A 63 -15.33 -4.94 2.99
N TYR A 64 -14.60 -5.22 1.93
CA TYR A 64 -13.39 -4.46 1.60
C TYR A 64 -13.64 -3.31 0.61
N ALA A 65 -14.90 -2.91 0.40
CA ALA A 65 -15.23 -1.75 -0.43
C ALA A 65 -14.53 -0.49 0.08
N GLY A 66 -13.83 0.23 -0.81
CA GLY A 66 -13.00 1.39 -0.44
C GLY A 66 -11.57 1.04 0.01
N HIS A 67 -11.28 -0.24 0.21
CA HIS A 67 -9.95 -0.78 0.48
C HIS A 67 -9.44 -1.57 -0.73
N GLU A 68 -8.17 -1.95 -0.70
CA GLU A 68 -7.59 -2.83 -1.71
C GLU A 68 -7.60 -4.27 -1.23
N ILE A 69 -7.90 -5.21 -2.14
CA ILE A 69 -7.60 -6.62 -1.97
C ILE A 69 -6.35 -6.95 -2.78
N ALA A 70 -5.38 -7.58 -2.11
CA ALA A 70 -4.15 -8.09 -2.70
C ALA A 70 -4.00 -9.60 -2.42
N SER A 71 -3.11 -10.27 -3.15
CA SER A 71 -2.87 -11.70 -3.01
C SER A 71 -1.91 -12.02 -1.87
N HIS A 72 -2.15 -13.14 -1.19
CA HIS A 72 -1.25 -13.71 -0.18
C HIS A 72 -0.94 -15.21 -0.47
N GLY A 73 -1.13 -15.63 -1.73
CA GLY A 73 -1.04 -17.02 -2.16
C GLY A 73 -2.29 -17.82 -1.79
N VAL A 74 -2.59 -18.86 -2.57
CA VAL A 74 -3.82 -19.66 -2.37
C VAL A 74 -3.87 -20.28 -0.97
N LEU A 75 -2.77 -20.94 -0.56
CA LEU A 75 -2.70 -21.75 0.67
C LEU A 75 -1.64 -21.23 1.66
N HIS A 76 -1.19 -19.98 1.52
CA HIS A 76 -0.15 -19.39 2.37
C HIS A 76 1.15 -20.22 2.45
N PRO A 77 1.74 -20.68 1.32
CA PRO A 77 2.95 -21.48 1.36
C PRO A 77 4.20 -20.61 1.61
N GLY A 78 5.22 -21.17 2.25
CA GLY A 78 6.56 -20.58 2.24
C GLY A 78 7.09 -20.51 0.80
N MET A 79 7.15 -19.32 0.22
CA MET A 79 7.42 -19.13 -1.21
C MET A 79 8.82 -19.58 -1.61
N THR A 80 9.79 -19.46 -0.71
CA THR A 80 11.20 -19.86 -0.95
C THR A 80 11.42 -21.35 -0.85
N MET A 81 10.56 -22.06 -0.10
CA MET A 81 10.59 -23.51 0.07
C MET A 81 9.74 -24.24 -0.98
N THR A 82 8.91 -23.50 -1.70
CA THR A 82 8.06 -24.04 -2.76
C THR A 82 8.81 -24.04 -4.09
N PRO A 83 8.81 -25.12 -4.89
CA PRO A 83 9.39 -25.09 -6.24
C PRO A 83 8.82 -23.93 -7.06
N LEU A 84 9.69 -23.18 -7.76
CA LEU A 84 9.32 -21.93 -8.42
C LEU A 84 8.08 -22.00 -9.32
N PRO A 85 7.87 -23.07 -10.14
CA PRO A 85 6.62 -23.20 -10.92
C PRO A 85 5.37 -23.30 -10.07
N LEU A 86 5.45 -23.93 -8.89
CA LEU A 86 4.33 -24.04 -7.96
C LEU A 86 4.13 -22.74 -7.18
N ALA A 87 5.19 -22.03 -6.83
CA ALA A 87 5.11 -20.69 -6.26
C ALA A 87 4.43 -19.71 -7.21
N ALA A 88 4.77 -19.76 -8.51
CA ALA A 88 4.09 -18.99 -9.55
C ALA A 88 2.60 -19.34 -9.66
N GLN A 89 2.26 -20.64 -9.59
CA GLN A 89 0.89 -21.08 -9.59
C GLN A 89 0.12 -20.60 -8.37
N GLN A 90 0.70 -20.63 -7.17
CA GLN A 90 0.10 -20.09 -5.94
C GLN A 90 -0.27 -18.60 -6.11
N ALA A 91 0.62 -17.79 -6.64
CA ALA A 91 0.36 -16.36 -6.85
C ALA A 91 -0.68 -16.12 -7.98
N LEU A 92 -0.58 -16.85 -9.10
CA LEU A 92 -1.48 -16.68 -10.25
C LEU A 92 -2.91 -17.15 -9.96
N GLU A 93 -3.07 -18.33 -9.36
CA GLU A 93 -4.40 -18.86 -9.05
C GLU A 93 -5.10 -18.04 -7.96
N ASP A 94 -4.36 -17.62 -6.93
CA ASP A 94 -4.91 -16.74 -5.90
C ASP A 94 -5.40 -15.42 -6.51
N ARG A 95 -4.55 -14.77 -7.32
CA ARG A 95 -4.92 -13.59 -8.08
C ARG A 95 -6.19 -13.80 -8.91
N ARG A 96 -6.27 -14.91 -9.68
CA ARG A 96 -7.42 -15.23 -10.53
C ARG A 96 -8.71 -15.37 -9.71
N MET A 97 -8.65 -16.07 -8.58
CA MET A 97 -9.79 -16.24 -7.69
C MET A 97 -10.26 -14.92 -7.09
N LEU A 98 -9.32 -14.10 -6.59
CA LEU A 98 -9.62 -12.78 -6.02
C LEU A 98 -10.20 -11.82 -7.09
N GLU A 99 -9.65 -11.80 -8.30
CA GLU A 99 -10.17 -11.02 -9.44
C GLU A 99 -11.60 -11.41 -9.81
N HIS A 100 -11.91 -12.73 -9.73
CA HIS A 100 -13.27 -13.23 -9.98
C HIS A 100 -14.27 -12.72 -8.94
N LEU A 101 -13.85 -12.57 -7.69
CA LEU A 101 -14.68 -12.10 -6.59
C LEU A 101 -14.82 -10.56 -6.56
N THR A 102 -13.79 -9.85 -6.97
CA THR A 102 -13.72 -8.38 -6.84
C THR A 102 -13.98 -7.63 -8.14
N GLN A 103 -13.89 -8.32 -9.28
CA GLN A 103 -14.11 -7.76 -10.63
C GLN A 103 -13.11 -6.63 -11.00
N TYR A 104 -11.92 -6.61 -10.39
CA TYR A 104 -10.83 -5.70 -10.78
C TYR A 104 -9.46 -6.43 -10.76
N PRO A 105 -8.44 -5.92 -11.49
CA PRO A 105 -7.12 -6.53 -11.52
C PRO A 105 -6.42 -6.50 -10.15
N VAL A 106 -6.14 -7.66 -9.56
CA VAL A 106 -5.34 -7.78 -8.34
C VAL A 106 -3.85 -7.74 -8.70
N ARG A 107 -3.15 -6.67 -8.28
CA ARG A 107 -1.77 -6.39 -8.69
C ARG A 107 -0.77 -6.39 -7.54
N GLY A 108 -1.26 -6.50 -6.31
CA GLY A 108 -0.47 -6.55 -5.09
C GLY A 108 -0.26 -7.97 -4.58
N PHE A 109 0.85 -8.15 -3.88
CA PHE A 109 1.20 -9.39 -3.19
C PHE A 109 1.76 -9.10 -1.80
N ALA A 110 1.54 -10.00 -0.84
CA ALA A 110 2.32 -10.07 0.39
C ALA A 110 2.97 -11.46 0.46
N TYR A 111 4.25 -11.50 0.76
CA TYR A 111 4.93 -12.80 0.90
C TYR A 111 4.46 -13.51 2.16
N PRO A 112 3.89 -14.74 2.07
CA PRO A 112 3.67 -15.57 3.24
C PRO A 112 4.95 -15.70 4.08
N PHE A 113 4.84 -15.48 5.40
CA PHE A 113 5.97 -15.43 6.35
C PHE A 113 7.04 -14.36 6.05
N GLY A 114 6.80 -13.46 5.07
CA GLY A 114 7.80 -12.51 4.59
C GLY A 114 8.88 -13.14 3.70
N GLU A 115 8.82 -14.44 3.43
CA GLU A 115 9.85 -15.20 2.73
C GLU A 115 9.94 -14.83 1.25
N ASN A 116 11.08 -14.30 0.84
CA ASN A 116 11.36 -13.93 -0.54
C ASN A 116 12.82 -14.24 -0.91
N ASN A 117 13.08 -14.39 -2.19
CA ASN A 117 14.41 -14.44 -2.79
C ASN A 117 14.34 -13.87 -4.23
N ASP A 118 15.49 -13.76 -4.89
CA ASP A 118 15.57 -13.16 -6.23
C ASP A 118 14.71 -13.90 -7.26
N ALA A 119 14.66 -15.22 -7.21
CA ALA A 119 13.90 -16.03 -8.17
C ALA A 119 12.39 -15.80 -7.97
N VAL A 120 11.91 -15.81 -6.72
CA VAL A 120 10.49 -15.56 -6.41
C VAL A 120 10.11 -14.12 -6.75
N ALA A 121 10.92 -13.14 -6.38
CA ALA A 121 10.64 -11.74 -6.70
C ALA A 121 10.60 -11.49 -8.22
N ALA A 122 11.57 -12.04 -8.97
CA ALA A 122 11.61 -11.90 -10.43
C ALA A 122 10.45 -12.60 -11.16
N MET A 123 9.84 -13.62 -10.55
CA MET A 123 8.68 -14.33 -11.12
C MET A 123 7.39 -13.51 -11.02
N LEU A 124 7.18 -12.75 -9.94
CA LEU A 124 5.91 -12.07 -9.65
C LEU A 124 5.41 -11.15 -10.78
N PRO A 125 6.24 -10.34 -11.47
CA PRO A 125 5.79 -9.53 -12.60
C PRO A 125 5.22 -10.35 -13.77
N ALA A 126 5.75 -11.56 -14.00
CA ALA A 126 5.27 -12.45 -15.06
C ALA A 126 3.85 -12.97 -14.80
N VAL A 127 3.44 -13.06 -13.53
CA VAL A 127 2.06 -13.38 -13.13
C VAL A 127 1.22 -12.13 -12.85
N GLY A 128 1.70 -10.94 -13.23
CA GLY A 128 0.95 -9.68 -13.21
C GLY A 128 0.98 -8.92 -11.89
N ILE A 129 1.78 -9.34 -10.91
CA ILE A 129 2.01 -8.61 -9.66
C ILE A 129 2.93 -7.41 -9.93
N ARG A 130 2.66 -6.29 -9.28
CA ARG A 130 3.40 -5.02 -9.45
C ARG A 130 4.18 -4.61 -8.21
N TYR A 131 3.71 -5.00 -7.03
CA TYR A 131 4.43 -4.80 -5.78
C TYR A 131 4.24 -6.00 -4.85
N ALA A 132 5.20 -6.22 -3.98
CA ALA A 132 5.13 -7.29 -2.98
C ALA A 132 5.71 -6.84 -1.64
N ARG A 133 4.96 -7.08 -0.53
CA ARG A 133 5.34 -6.71 0.83
C ARG A 133 6.15 -7.82 1.49
N THR A 134 7.19 -7.38 2.18
CA THR A 134 7.98 -8.17 3.14
C THR A 134 7.54 -7.89 4.57
N VAL A 135 8.26 -8.39 5.57
CA VAL A 135 7.97 -8.20 7.02
C VAL A 135 9.08 -7.44 7.76
N GLU A 136 10.05 -6.88 7.05
CA GLU A 136 11.19 -6.18 7.65
C GLU A 136 10.81 -4.78 8.10
N ASP A 137 10.69 -4.57 9.43
CA ASP A 137 10.38 -3.27 10.00
C ASP A 137 11.57 -2.31 9.87
N THR A 138 11.41 -1.28 9.03
CA THR A 138 12.50 -0.32 8.73
C THR A 138 12.62 0.80 9.76
N GLY A 139 11.56 1.13 10.49
CA GLY A 139 11.47 2.30 11.35
C GLY A 139 11.56 3.64 10.61
N LYS A 140 11.42 3.65 9.26
CA LYS A 140 11.61 4.80 8.39
C LYS A 140 10.33 5.16 7.64
N PHE A 141 10.16 6.44 7.33
CA PHE A 141 9.03 6.94 6.52
C PHE A 141 9.44 7.14 5.06
N ASN A 142 9.98 6.09 4.44
CA ASN A 142 10.50 6.14 3.08
C ASN A 142 9.61 5.35 2.12
N PHE A 143 9.54 5.81 0.87
CA PHE A 143 9.04 4.99 -0.24
C PHE A 143 10.03 3.87 -0.56
N PRO A 144 9.56 2.73 -1.10
CA PRO A 144 10.43 1.60 -1.42
C PRO A 144 11.39 1.96 -2.57
N GLN A 145 12.56 1.32 -2.58
CA GLN A 145 13.47 1.31 -3.73
C GLN A 145 13.20 0.11 -4.64
N ASP A 146 12.74 -1.00 -4.06
CA ASP A 146 12.30 -2.20 -4.77
C ASP A 146 10.82 -2.47 -4.46
N TRP A 147 9.96 -2.31 -5.45
CA TRP A 147 8.52 -2.55 -5.31
C TRP A 147 8.19 -4.02 -5.05
N LEU A 148 9.06 -4.93 -5.44
CA LEU A 148 8.86 -6.37 -5.21
C LEU A 148 9.45 -6.83 -3.86
N ARG A 149 10.05 -5.91 -3.10
CA ARG A 149 10.48 -6.08 -1.70
C ARG A 149 10.16 -4.81 -0.91
N TRP A 150 8.88 -4.55 -0.77
CA TRP A 150 8.42 -3.35 -0.09
C TRP A 150 8.33 -3.57 1.42
N ASP A 151 9.35 -3.11 2.10
CA ASP A 151 9.46 -3.20 3.55
C ASP A 151 8.54 -2.18 4.24
N PRO A 152 7.81 -2.56 5.30
CA PRO A 152 6.98 -1.65 6.08
C PRO A 152 7.81 -0.72 6.99
N THR A 153 7.18 0.32 7.52
CA THR A 153 7.74 1.12 8.60
C THR A 153 7.75 0.33 9.89
N CYS A 154 6.63 -0.29 10.26
CA CYS A 154 6.52 -1.10 11.47
C CYS A 154 5.35 -2.08 11.43
N HIS A 155 5.47 -3.14 12.21
CA HIS A 155 4.36 -3.99 12.61
C HIS A 155 3.47 -3.26 13.63
N ILE A 156 2.17 -3.62 13.70
CA ILE A 156 1.18 -2.97 14.61
C ILE A 156 1.61 -3.00 16.08
N PHE A 157 2.34 -4.01 16.53
CA PHE A 157 2.85 -4.09 17.91
C PHE A 157 4.29 -3.58 18.09
N ASN A 158 4.88 -3.00 17.03
CA ASN A 158 6.22 -2.44 17.10
C ASN A 158 6.17 -0.90 17.11
N HIS A 159 6.00 -0.29 18.28
CA HIS A 159 6.01 1.16 18.49
C HIS A 159 5.00 1.96 17.66
N LEU A 160 3.82 1.38 17.31
CA LEU A 160 2.84 1.99 16.42
C LEU A 160 2.46 3.42 16.80
N LEU A 161 2.10 3.65 18.06
CA LEU A 161 1.68 4.98 18.54
C LEU A 161 2.82 6.00 18.53
N GLU A 162 4.03 5.56 18.86
CA GLU A 162 5.22 6.41 18.80
C GLU A 162 5.53 6.84 17.35
N TYR A 163 5.52 5.89 16.42
CA TYR A 163 5.69 6.20 14.99
C TYR A 163 4.55 7.08 14.46
N GLY A 164 3.31 6.83 14.88
CA GLY A 164 2.16 7.67 14.55
C GLY A 164 2.38 9.12 14.97
N GLN A 165 2.80 9.35 16.22
CA GLN A 165 3.09 10.69 16.74
C GLN A 165 4.22 11.37 15.95
N ARG A 166 5.34 10.68 15.76
CA ARG A 166 6.48 11.19 14.99
C ARG A 166 6.10 11.52 13.54
N PHE A 167 5.25 10.72 12.91
CA PHE A 167 4.79 10.95 11.54
C PHE A 167 3.90 12.19 11.43
N VAL A 168 2.95 12.33 12.36
CA VAL A 168 2.02 13.46 12.39
C VAL A 168 2.79 14.78 12.63
N GLU A 169 3.73 14.80 13.57
CA GLU A 169 4.51 15.99 13.92
C GLU A 169 5.56 16.36 12.87
N ARG A 170 5.99 15.39 12.06
CA ARG A 170 7.06 15.65 11.11
C ARG A 170 6.58 16.53 9.96
N THR A 171 7.33 17.59 9.69
CA THR A 171 7.15 18.42 8.51
C THR A 171 8.23 18.10 7.48
N SER A 172 7.84 17.99 6.20
CA SER A 172 8.76 17.85 5.09
C SER A 172 8.25 18.69 3.93
N LEU A 173 9.12 19.50 3.34
CA LEU A 173 8.82 20.32 2.17
C LEU A 173 9.69 19.95 0.96
N ARG A 174 10.48 18.90 1.07
CA ARG A 174 11.43 18.50 0.01
C ARG A 174 11.27 17.05 -0.46
N LYS A 175 10.83 16.18 0.43
CA LYS A 175 10.67 14.75 0.14
C LYS A 175 9.39 14.24 0.78
N PRO A 176 8.48 13.65 0.03
CA PRO A 176 7.31 12.99 0.59
C PRO A 176 7.70 11.89 1.59
N LEU A 177 6.89 11.73 2.60
CA LEU A 177 7.03 10.74 3.66
C LEU A 177 5.94 9.67 3.48
N LEU A 178 6.31 8.42 3.66
CA LEU A 178 5.38 7.29 3.68
C LEU A 178 5.44 6.60 5.03
N PHE A 179 4.30 6.53 5.71
CA PHE A 179 4.13 5.67 6.88
C PHE A 179 3.40 4.40 6.45
N TYR A 180 4.05 3.27 6.58
CA TYR A 180 3.53 1.98 6.17
C TYR A 180 3.46 1.04 7.37
N VAL A 181 2.24 0.68 7.79
CA VAL A 181 1.97 -0.21 8.93
C VAL A 181 1.44 -1.54 8.42
N TRP A 182 1.86 -2.63 9.03
CA TRP A 182 1.37 -3.97 8.71
C TRP A 182 1.05 -4.80 9.95
N GLY A 183 0.28 -5.88 9.77
CA GLY A 183 -0.07 -6.82 10.82
C GLY A 183 -1.22 -7.74 10.40
N HIS A 184 -1.78 -8.42 11.41
CA HIS A 184 -2.96 -9.27 11.23
C HIS A 184 -4.06 -8.78 12.17
N SER A 185 -5.31 -8.76 11.71
CA SER A 185 -6.43 -8.25 12.51
C SER A 185 -6.71 -9.10 13.77
N TRP A 186 -6.47 -10.41 13.69
CA TRP A 186 -6.64 -11.32 14.84
C TRP A 186 -5.67 -11.06 15.99
N GLU A 187 -4.49 -10.51 15.72
CA GLU A 187 -3.52 -10.14 16.75
C GLU A 187 -4.06 -9.08 17.72
N LEU A 188 -4.98 -8.23 17.22
CA LEU A 188 -5.60 -7.16 18.01
C LEU A 188 -6.49 -7.68 19.16
N ASN A 189 -6.84 -8.96 19.17
CA ASN A 189 -7.56 -9.60 20.25
C ASN A 189 -6.71 -9.78 21.52
N SER A 190 -5.41 -9.51 21.44
CA SER A 190 -4.45 -9.61 22.54
C SER A 190 -3.87 -8.25 22.91
N ASN A 191 -3.30 -8.11 24.11
CA ASN A 191 -2.49 -6.97 24.56
C ASN A 191 -3.16 -5.60 24.37
N ASP A 192 -4.45 -5.48 24.64
CA ASP A 192 -5.24 -4.25 24.40
C ASP A 192 -5.14 -3.71 22.96
N GLY A 193 -4.88 -4.61 22.00
CA GLY A 193 -4.62 -4.27 20.61
C GLY A 193 -5.71 -3.42 19.96
N TRP A 194 -6.98 -3.70 20.26
CA TRP A 194 -8.09 -2.89 19.72
C TRP A 194 -8.10 -1.47 20.28
N THR A 195 -7.79 -1.28 21.55
CA THR A 195 -7.68 0.06 22.17
C THR A 195 -6.52 0.82 21.55
N MET A 196 -5.37 0.17 21.39
CA MET A 196 -4.18 0.73 20.75
C MET A 196 -4.48 1.13 19.28
N MET A 197 -5.14 0.25 18.51
CA MET A 197 -5.48 0.53 17.12
C MET A 197 -6.46 1.69 17.00
N GLU A 198 -7.47 1.78 17.87
CA GLU A 198 -8.38 2.92 17.88
C GLU A 198 -7.67 4.23 18.26
N GLN A 199 -6.75 4.20 19.21
CA GLN A 199 -5.91 5.36 19.56
C GLN A 199 -5.05 5.80 18.36
N PHE A 200 -4.46 4.84 17.66
CA PHE A 200 -3.71 5.11 16.43
C PHE A 200 -4.61 5.78 15.37
N CYS A 201 -5.79 5.20 15.09
CA CYS A 201 -6.72 5.78 14.12
C CYS A 201 -7.14 7.22 14.49
N LYS A 202 -7.39 7.50 15.78
CA LYS A 202 -7.67 8.87 16.27
C LYS A 202 -6.50 9.82 16.07
N GLN A 203 -5.28 9.32 16.25
CA GLN A 203 -4.05 10.13 16.13
C GLN A 203 -3.75 10.54 14.70
N VAL A 204 -3.95 9.62 13.75
CA VAL A 204 -3.55 9.83 12.35
C VAL A 204 -4.70 10.16 11.42
N GLY A 205 -5.95 9.86 11.78
CA GLY A 205 -7.12 10.01 10.91
C GLY A 205 -7.61 11.45 10.78
N GLY A 206 -8.36 11.75 9.69
CA GLY A 206 -9.01 13.03 9.46
C GLY A 206 -8.09 14.24 9.26
N ARG A 207 -6.85 14.02 8.79
CA ARG A 207 -5.85 15.09 8.59
C ARG A 207 -5.71 15.43 7.11
N ASP A 208 -5.84 16.70 6.77
CA ASP A 208 -5.78 17.18 5.38
C ASP A 208 -4.35 17.09 4.78
N ASP A 209 -3.32 17.04 5.62
CA ASP A 209 -1.92 16.95 5.20
C ASP A 209 -1.44 15.53 4.91
N ILE A 210 -2.31 14.50 5.12
CA ILE A 210 -2.00 13.10 4.89
C ILE A 210 -2.88 12.55 3.76
N TRP A 211 -2.25 11.89 2.80
CA TRP A 211 -2.91 11.06 1.81
C TRP A 211 -3.07 9.64 2.37
N TYR A 212 -4.30 9.27 2.68
CA TYR A 212 -4.63 7.89 3.05
C TYR A 212 -4.81 7.08 1.78
N ALA A 213 -3.95 6.10 1.57
CA ALA A 213 -3.91 5.40 0.31
C ALA A 213 -3.68 3.89 0.47
N THR A 214 -4.26 3.12 -0.43
CA THR A 214 -3.92 1.71 -0.59
C THR A 214 -2.53 1.57 -1.21
N LYS A 215 -1.91 0.40 -1.09
CA LYS A 215 -0.58 0.16 -1.67
C LYS A 215 -0.57 0.34 -3.19
N ILE A 216 -1.64 -0.14 -3.87
CA ILE A 216 -1.72 0.00 -5.33
C ILE A 216 -1.88 1.45 -5.77
N ALA A 217 -2.61 2.26 -5.01
CA ALA A 217 -2.75 3.69 -5.32
C ALA A 217 -1.39 4.41 -5.21
N ILE A 218 -0.60 4.10 -4.19
CA ILE A 218 0.77 4.64 -4.04
C ILE A 218 1.67 4.17 -5.19
N TYR A 219 1.60 2.88 -5.55
CA TYR A 219 2.36 2.36 -6.68
C TYR A 219 2.02 3.09 -7.98
N ASP A 220 0.72 3.22 -8.29
CA ASP A 220 0.25 3.86 -9.52
C ASP A 220 0.64 5.35 -9.59
N ASP A 221 0.53 6.09 -8.48
CA ASP A 221 0.97 7.48 -8.39
C ASP A 221 2.48 7.62 -8.68
N MET A 222 3.30 6.79 -8.04
CA MET A 222 4.75 6.80 -8.27
C MET A 222 5.12 6.39 -9.71
N GLN A 223 4.37 5.46 -10.33
CA GLN A 223 4.57 5.13 -11.75
C GLN A 223 4.15 6.28 -12.68
N ALA A 224 3.11 7.02 -12.34
CA ALA A 224 2.69 8.19 -13.09
C ALA A 224 3.76 9.30 -13.03
N VAL A 225 4.29 9.58 -11.84
CA VAL A 225 5.39 10.53 -11.64
C VAL A 225 6.64 10.15 -12.45
N ASN A 226 6.97 8.86 -12.54
CA ASN A 226 8.12 8.37 -13.34
C ASN A 226 7.93 8.56 -14.86
N GLN A 227 6.73 8.87 -15.33
CA GLN A 227 6.43 9.14 -16.73
C GLN A 227 6.46 10.64 -17.10
N LEU A 228 6.80 11.52 -16.16
CA LEU A 228 6.93 12.94 -16.41
C LEU A 228 8.16 13.24 -17.26
N GLU A 229 7.97 13.98 -18.35
CA GLU A 229 9.03 14.41 -19.26
C GLU A 229 9.20 15.93 -19.21
N PHE A 230 10.39 16.38 -18.81
CA PHE A 230 10.70 17.80 -18.71
C PHE A 230 11.39 18.31 -19.98
N THR A 231 11.12 19.57 -20.36
CA THR A 231 11.95 20.29 -21.33
C THR A 231 13.37 20.49 -20.79
N ALA A 232 14.34 20.70 -21.67
CA ALA A 232 15.74 20.91 -21.28
C ALA A 232 15.92 22.11 -20.32
N ASP A 233 15.11 23.15 -20.47
CA ASP A 233 15.13 24.35 -19.62
C ASP A 233 14.25 24.21 -18.36
N ALA A 234 13.57 23.08 -18.20
CA ALA A 234 12.63 22.81 -17.11
C ALA A 234 11.56 23.92 -16.95
N ASP A 235 11.13 24.52 -18.05
CA ASP A 235 10.06 25.51 -18.11
C ASP A 235 8.68 24.88 -18.39
N ARG A 236 8.67 23.61 -18.84
CA ARG A 236 7.47 22.81 -19.12
C ARG A 236 7.68 21.36 -18.73
N VAL A 237 6.58 20.69 -18.40
CA VAL A 237 6.54 19.24 -18.16
C VAL A 237 5.36 18.61 -18.89
N TYR A 238 5.60 17.48 -19.53
CA TYR A 238 4.56 16.65 -20.13
C TYR A 238 4.25 15.48 -19.21
N ASN A 239 3.02 15.41 -18.72
CA ASN A 239 2.51 14.26 -18.00
C ASN A 239 1.96 13.23 -19.00
N ARG A 240 2.75 12.19 -19.32
CA ARG A 240 2.35 11.13 -20.26
C ARG A 240 1.43 10.08 -19.65
N SER A 241 1.25 10.11 -18.34
CA SER A 241 0.45 9.11 -17.64
C SER A 241 -1.06 9.35 -17.81
N ALA A 242 -1.85 8.36 -17.41
CA ALA A 242 -3.31 8.43 -17.36
C ALA A 242 -3.84 9.00 -16.04
N ALA A 243 -2.95 9.45 -15.14
CA ALA A 243 -3.30 9.99 -13.83
C ALA A 243 -2.75 11.41 -13.67
N ASP A 244 -3.44 12.24 -12.90
CA ASP A 244 -2.93 13.55 -12.52
C ASP A 244 -1.70 13.39 -11.62
N CYS A 245 -0.72 14.30 -11.78
CA CYS A 245 0.47 14.36 -10.93
C CYS A 245 0.60 15.75 -10.32
N TRP A 246 1.46 15.87 -9.31
CA TRP A 246 1.73 17.15 -8.65
C TRP A 246 3.22 17.37 -8.45
N LEU A 247 3.64 18.60 -8.66
CA LEU A 247 5.00 19.06 -8.40
C LEU A 247 4.98 20.21 -7.38
N TYR A 248 6.04 20.29 -6.61
CA TYR A 248 6.40 21.47 -5.84
C TYR A 248 7.47 22.22 -6.63
N VAL A 249 7.17 23.46 -7.07
CA VAL A 249 8.03 24.29 -7.91
C VAL A 249 8.24 25.63 -7.23
N ASP A 250 9.47 25.93 -6.77
CA ASP A 250 9.87 27.22 -6.18
C ASP A 250 8.93 27.73 -5.06
N GLY A 251 8.36 26.85 -4.26
CA GLY A 251 7.47 27.21 -3.16
C GLY A 251 5.98 27.04 -3.45
N ALA A 252 5.59 26.70 -4.69
CA ALA A 252 4.21 26.52 -5.09
C ALA A 252 3.89 25.09 -5.51
N THR A 253 2.66 24.64 -5.24
CA THR A 253 2.12 23.38 -5.78
C THR A 253 1.64 23.60 -7.20
N VAL A 254 2.10 22.76 -8.12
CA VAL A 254 1.68 22.73 -9.52
C VAL A 254 0.97 21.43 -9.84
N HIS A 255 -0.27 21.51 -10.28
CA HIS A 255 -1.07 20.37 -10.74
C HIS A 255 -0.74 20.08 -12.21
N LEU A 256 -0.54 18.81 -12.52
CA LEU A 256 -0.19 18.30 -13.85
C LEU A 256 -1.28 17.35 -14.33
N PRO A 257 -2.28 17.82 -15.08
CA PRO A 257 -3.34 16.96 -15.60
C PRO A 257 -2.80 15.82 -16.48
N ALA A 258 -3.46 14.67 -16.41
CA ALA A 258 -3.14 13.52 -17.24
C ALA A 258 -3.10 13.86 -18.75
N GLY A 259 -2.07 13.40 -19.44
CA GLY A 259 -1.92 13.57 -20.89
C GLY A 259 -1.62 15.01 -21.36
N GLN A 260 -1.28 15.95 -20.46
CA GLN A 260 -1.11 17.36 -20.81
C GLN A 260 0.32 17.88 -20.62
N ILE A 261 0.65 18.95 -21.34
CA ILE A 261 1.86 19.75 -21.13
C ILE A 261 1.50 20.95 -20.24
N THR A 262 2.20 21.12 -19.14
CA THR A 262 2.02 22.22 -18.20
C THR A 262 3.28 23.11 -18.17
N ALA A 263 3.11 24.43 -18.17
CA ALA A 263 4.19 25.37 -17.89
C ALA A 263 4.53 25.37 -16.38
N LEU A 264 5.83 25.45 -16.06
CA LEU A 264 6.35 25.42 -14.70
C LEU A 264 6.85 26.81 -14.25
#